data_1e6f4359fca8fc4c633a533abd321f6a
#
_entry.id   1e6f4359fca8fc4c633a533abd321f6a
#
_cell.length_a   1.000
_cell.length_b   1.000
_cell.length_c   1.000
_cell.angle_alpha   90.00
_cell.angle_beta   90.00
_cell.angle_gamma   90.00
#
_symmetry.space_group_name_H-M   'P 1'
#
loop_
_entity.id
_entity.type
_entity.pdbx_description
1 polymer ?
#
loop_
_entity_poly.entity_id
_entity_poly.type
_entity_poly.pdbx_seq_one_letter_code
_entity_poly.pdbx_strand_id
1 'polypeptide(L)'
;MKQKFLFSLSRESSCCIKGILCLGILLHHLAQRTQLAFLRPFGSIGFYFVAGFFFLTGYGLSAQFAERGQQYLKGFSRRQLCKIGLPYAAATCLYALCCALSGRCISLLEILSSQLFGDPFLPFSWYALSALLLLPTFGFCLRIAKKRASALLVFGLFLLGYALFCIRLGYGPWWYLSCPALLLGAFCHGRPCSTLLLFSLGAWLLCLFFREPFLNLPSLHKMFSILSATAAFFLFFAVFPLRSKPLHWLGERSLYFYLLQGIPMNFLRGGAFQLGDLAYALFCALAVLALTALAYRAASLCRHPYASFTGRNDKLPEPPLQSLK
;
A
#
# COMPACT_ATOMS: atom_id res chain seq x y z
N MET A 1 -3.79 -32.12 -21.92
CA MET A 1 -3.08 -31.24 -20.95
C MET A 1 -4.12 -30.34 -20.27
N LYS A 2 -4.33 -30.46 -18.95
CA LYS A 2 -5.25 -29.56 -18.22
C LYS A 2 -4.69 -28.13 -18.30
N GLN A 3 -5.44 -27.20 -18.89
CA GLN A 3 -5.09 -25.79 -18.95
C GLN A 3 -4.90 -25.30 -17.52
N LYS A 4 -3.66 -24.96 -17.14
CA LYS A 4 -3.37 -24.44 -15.79
C LYS A 4 -4.02 -23.07 -15.66
N PHE A 5 -4.99 -22.95 -14.76
CA PHE A 5 -5.63 -21.67 -14.45
C PHE A 5 -4.59 -20.73 -13.81
N LEU A 6 -4.10 -19.76 -14.59
CA LEU A 6 -3.08 -18.81 -14.15
C LEU A 6 -3.70 -17.72 -13.27
N PHE A 7 -2.98 -17.36 -12.22
CA PHE A 7 -3.35 -16.21 -11.37
C PHE A 7 -3.23 -14.92 -12.16
N SER A 8 -4.37 -14.23 -12.32
CA SER A 8 -4.43 -12.95 -13.00
C SER A 8 -5.44 -12.04 -12.31
N LEU A 9 -5.09 -10.76 -12.21
CA LEU A 9 -5.97 -9.70 -11.73
C LEU A 9 -6.14 -8.67 -12.84
N SER A 10 -7.38 -8.42 -13.25
CA SER A 10 -7.66 -7.34 -14.20
C SER A 10 -7.31 -5.98 -13.57
N ARG A 11 -7.03 -4.98 -14.42
CA ARG A 11 -6.76 -3.61 -13.97
C ARG A 11 -7.95 -3.03 -13.20
N GLU A 12 -9.16 -3.28 -13.67
CA GLU A 12 -10.41 -2.84 -13.04
C GLU A 12 -10.57 -3.45 -11.65
N SER A 13 -10.47 -4.80 -11.56
CA SER A 13 -10.56 -5.51 -10.28
C SER A 13 -9.48 -5.07 -9.30
N SER A 14 -8.22 -4.93 -9.74
CA SER A 14 -7.12 -4.44 -8.92
C SER A 14 -7.39 -3.03 -8.39
N CYS A 15 -8.01 -2.16 -9.19
CA CYS A 15 -8.39 -0.81 -8.78
C CYS A 15 -9.51 -0.85 -7.73
N CYS A 16 -10.56 -1.65 -7.94
CA CYS A 16 -11.64 -1.82 -6.97
C CYS A 16 -11.12 -2.41 -5.64
N ILE A 17 -10.21 -3.38 -5.69
CA ILE A 17 -9.58 -3.94 -4.50
C ILE A 17 -8.83 -2.84 -3.72
N LYS A 18 -8.08 -1.95 -4.38
CA LYS A 18 -7.46 -0.81 -3.70
C LYS A 18 -8.49 0.07 -2.98
N GLY A 19 -9.68 0.23 -3.55
CA GLY A 19 -10.79 0.93 -2.90
C GLY A 19 -11.23 0.25 -1.60
N ILE A 20 -11.38 -1.08 -1.59
CA ILE A 20 -11.67 -1.86 -0.37
C ILE A 20 -10.56 -1.65 0.66
N LEU A 21 -9.29 -1.76 0.24
CA LEU A 21 -8.15 -1.61 1.14
C LEU A 21 -8.10 -0.20 1.76
N CYS A 22 -8.44 0.85 0.99
CA CYS A 22 -8.57 2.22 1.51
C CYS A 22 -9.62 2.31 2.62
N LEU A 23 -10.82 1.78 2.37
CA LEU A 23 -11.88 1.77 3.37
C LEU A 23 -11.47 0.99 4.61
N GLY A 24 -10.83 -0.18 4.43
CA GLY A 24 -10.34 -0.98 5.55
C GLY A 24 -9.32 -0.25 6.42
N ILE A 25 -8.38 0.50 5.82
CA ILE A 25 -7.40 1.31 6.56
C ILE A 25 -8.10 2.47 7.30
N LEU A 26 -9.07 3.14 6.66
CA LEU A 26 -9.86 4.19 7.32
C LEU A 26 -10.58 3.64 8.56
N LEU A 27 -11.28 2.52 8.41
CA LEU A 27 -12.00 1.87 9.52
C LEU A 27 -11.05 1.44 10.63
N HIS A 28 -9.85 0.93 10.28
CA HIS A 28 -8.80 0.59 11.24
C HIS A 28 -8.38 1.80 12.08
N HIS A 29 -8.07 2.93 11.44
CA HIS A 29 -7.66 4.13 12.17
C HIS A 29 -8.80 4.77 12.97
N LEU A 30 -10.03 4.73 12.47
CA LEU A 30 -11.20 5.16 13.24
C LEU A 30 -11.45 4.26 14.45
N ALA A 31 -11.26 2.95 14.32
CA ALA A 31 -11.36 2.01 15.44
C ALA A 31 -10.34 2.28 16.55
N GLN A 32 -9.16 2.79 16.20
CA GLN A 32 -8.14 3.20 17.17
C GLN A 32 -8.46 4.54 17.87
N ARG A 33 -9.38 5.31 17.31
CA ARG A 33 -9.71 6.67 17.76
C ARG A 33 -11.10 6.80 18.38
N THR A 34 -11.94 5.77 18.31
CA THR A 34 -13.32 5.76 18.81
C THR A 34 -13.61 4.51 19.61
N GLN A 35 -14.67 4.57 20.47
CA GLN A 35 -15.16 3.42 21.24
C GLN A 35 -16.37 2.74 20.57
N LEU A 36 -16.61 3.00 19.27
CA LEU A 36 -17.72 2.43 18.52
C LEU A 36 -17.59 0.90 18.43
N ALA A 37 -18.55 0.17 18.99
CA ALA A 37 -18.49 -1.29 19.11
C ALA A 37 -18.34 -1.98 17.74
N PHE A 38 -19.02 -1.49 16.70
CA PHE A 38 -18.93 -2.05 15.34
C PHE A 38 -17.57 -1.82 14.66
N LEU A 39 -16.75 -0.89 15.14
CA LEU A 39 -15.40 -0.67 14.62
C LEU A 39 -14.33 -1.51 15.32
N ARG A 40 -14.59 -2.06 16.50
CA ARG A 40 -13.62 -2.84 17.29
C ARG A 40 -12.90 -3.94 16.49
N PRO A 41 -13.59 -4.73 15.61
CA PRO A 41 -12.91 -5.76 14.81
C PRO A 41 -11.82 -5.20 13.88
N PHE A 42 -11.93 -3.94 13.48
CA PHE A 42 -10.95 -3.30 12.59
C PHE A 42 -9.68 -2.82 13.32
N GLY A 43 -9.71 -2.69 14.64
CA GLY A 43 -8.62 -2.09 15.44
C GLY A 43 -7.27 -2.82 15.33
N SER A 44 -7.26 -4.12 15.00
CA SER A 44 -6.05 -4.96 14.93
C SER A 44 -5.66 -5.41 13.52
N ILE A 45 -6.51 -5.15 12.50
CA ILE A 45 -6.35 -5.75 11.16
C ILE A 45 -5.73 -4.81 10.10
N GLY A 46 -5.26 -3.61 10.47
CA GLY A 46 -4.65 -2.66 9.54
C GLY A 46 -3.49 -3.23 8.72
N PHE A 47 -2.71 -4.13 9.32
CA PHE A 47 -1.59 -4.82 8.66
C PHE A 47 -2.00 -5.59 7.39
N TYR A 48 -3.19 -6.21 7.40
CA TYR A 48 -3.69 -6.99 6.27
C TYR A 48 -4.04 -6.09 5.09
N PHE A 49 -4.63 -4.91 5.34
CA PHE A 49 -4.94 -3.95 4.27
C PHE A 49 -3.67 -3.37 3.66
N VAL A 50 -2.67 -3.05 4.46
CA VAL A 50 -1.38 -2.57 3.96
C VAL A 50 -0.64 -3.67 3.20
N ALA A 51 -0.66 -4.91 3.67
CA ALA A 51 -0.11 -6.05 2.93
C ALA A 51 -0.79 -6.21 1.56
N GLY A 52 -2.10 -5.97 1.46
CA GLY A 52 -2.83 -5.93 0.20
C GLY A 52 -2.27 -4.89 -0.77
N PHE A 53 -1.95 -3.69 -0.30
CA PHE A 53 -1.30 -2.66 -1.13
C PHE A 53 0.10 -3.08 -1.59
N PHE A 54 0.91 -3.66 -0.72
CA PHE A 54 2.22 -4.19 -1.08
C PHE A 54 2.11 -5.33 -2.10
N PHE A 55 1.16 -6.25 -1.92
CA PHE A 55 0.91 -7.34 -2.86
C PHE A 55 0.56 -6.80 -4.26
N LEU A 56 -0.43 -5.91 -4.37
CA LEU A 56 -0.82 -5.31 -5.66
C LEU A 56 0.35 -4.57 -6.31
N THR A 57 1.17 -3.91 -5.51
CA THR A 57 2.34 -3.19 -6.01
C THR A 57 3.38 -4.17 -6.56
N GLY A 58 3.73 -5.23 -5.83
CA GLY A 58 4.66 -6.26 -6.29
C GLY A 58 4.17 -7.00 -7.54
N TYR A 59 2.88 -7.36 -7.55
CA TYR A 59 2.22 -7.97 -8.71
C TYR A 59 2.30 -7.07 -9.94
N GLY A 60 1.90 -5.80 -9.80
CA GLY A 60 1.91 -4.83 -10.90
C GLY A 60 3.31 -4.52 -11.43
N LEU A 61 4.32 -4.43 -10.55
CA LEU A 61 5.72 -4.23 -10.97
C LEU A 61 6.23 -5.43 -11.77
N SER A 62 5.94 -6.65 -11.32
CA SER A 62 6.32 -7.86 -12.03
C SER A 62 5.62 -8.01 -13.37
N ALA A 63 4.33 -7.63 -13.46
CA ALA A 63 3.58 -7.60 -14.71
C ALA A 63 4.21 -6.63 -15.72
N GLN A 64 4.48 -5.40 -15.29
CA GLN A 64 5.11 -4.38 -16.14
C GLN A 64 6.54 -4.75 -16.57
N PHE A 65 7.29 -5.39 -15.67
CA PHE A 65 8.62 -5.88 -16.01
C PHE A 65 8.57 -7.05 -17.00
N ALA A 66 7.61 -7.97 -16.86
CA ALA A 66 7.41 -9.08 -17.80
C ALA A 66 7.04 -8.58 -19.21
N GLU A 67 6.22 -7.51 -19.29
CA GLU A 67 5.77 -6.91 -20.55
C GLU A 67 6.87 -6.10 -21.26
N ARG A 68 7.61 -5.26 -20.50
CA ARG A 68 8.50 -4.23 -21.06
C ARG A 68 9.99 -4.48 -20.81
N GLY A 69 10.33 -5.51 -20.06
CA GLY A 69 11.70 -5.87 -19.73
C GLY A 69 12.51 -4.75 -19.08
N GLN A 70 13.79 -4.66 -19.43
CA GLN A 70 14.74 -3.67 -18.90
C GLN A 70 14.35 -2.21 -19.23
N GLN A 71 13.57 -1.99 -20.30
CA GLN A 71 13.11 -0.63 -20.64
C GLN A 71 12.22 -0.05 -19.55
N TYR A 72 11.40 -0.87 -18.90
CA TYR A 72 10.56 -0.44 -17.78
C TYR A 72 11.37 0.14 -16.63
N LEU A 73 12.59 -0.37 -16.41
CA LEU A 73 13.45 0.04 -15.31
C LEU A 73 14.23 1.33 -15.57
N LYS A 74 14.27 1.82 -16.82
CA LYS A 74 14.90 3.11 -17.14
C LYS A 74 14.15 4.25 -16.45
N GLY A 75 14.84 4.99 -15.56
CA GLY A 75 14.25 6.07 -14.76
C GLY A 75 13.20 5.64 -13.75
N PHE A 76 13.13 4.34 -13.41
CA PHE A 76 12.10 3.79 -12.50
C PHE A 76 12.10 4.48 -11.14
N SER A 77 13.26 4.60 -10.48
CA SER A 77 13.39 5.24 -9.17
C SER A 77 12.90 6.69 -9.19
N ARG A 78 13.25 7.46 -10.23
CA ARG A 78 12.75 8.85 -10.40
C ARG A 78 11.23 8.88 -10.56
N ARG A 79 10.66 7.96 -11.36
CA ARG A 79 9.19 7.87 -11.51
C ARG A 79 8.50 7.55 -10.18
N GLN A 80 9.07 6.63 -9.36
CA GLN A 80 8.50 6.33 -8.04
C GLN A 80 8.62 7.51 -7.09
N LEU A 81 9.77 8.20 -7.09
CA LEU A 81 9.97 9.41 -6.29
C LEU A 81 8.94 10.50 -6.68
N CYS A 82 8.74 10.76 -7.96
CA CYS A 82 7.73 11.72 -8.40
C CYS A 82 6.30 11.26 -8.08
N LYS A 83 6.01 9.96 -8.24
CA LYS A 83 4.65 9.44 -8.06
C LYS A 83 4.21 9.36 -6.60
N ILE A 84 5.12 9.06 -5.69
CA ILE A 84 4.84 8.90 -4.25
C ILE A 84 5.41 10.07 -3.45
N GLY A 85 6.65 10.46 -3.70
CA GLY A 85 7.36 11.47 -2.93
C GLY A 85 6.76 12.87 -3.06
N LEU A 86 6.37 13.31 -4.27
CA LEU A 86 5.73 14.63 -4.42
C LEU A 86 4.37 14.73 -3.72
N PRO A 87 3.43 13.77 -3.88
CA PRO A 87 2.20 13.77 -3.09
C PRO A 87 2.44 13.68 -1.58
N TYR A 88 3.44 12.90 -1.16
CA TYR A 88 3.83 12.81 0.25
C TYR A 88 4.33 14.15 0.79
N ALA A 89 5.24 14.82 0.08
CA ALA A 89 5.75 16.14 0.47
C ALA A 89 4.61 17.17 0.52
N ALA A 90 3.73 17.20 -0.48
CA ALA A 90 2.57 18.11 -0.50
C ALA A 90 1.62 17.84 0.68
N ALA A 91 1.33 16.58 1.02
CA ALA A 91 0.50 16.24 2.18
C ALA A 91 1.19 16.62 3.49
N THR A 92 2.52 16.46 3.60
CA THR A 92 3.31 16.90 4.76
C THR A 92 3.27 18.40 4.94
N CYS A 93 3.43 19.18 3.85
CA CYS A 93 3.31 20.64 3.89
C CYS A 93 1.89 21.08 4.30
N LEU A 94 0.85 20.43 3.76
CA LEU A 94 -0.53 20.70 4.15
C LEU A 94 -0.75 20.43 5.64
N TYR A 95 -0.25 19.30 6.15
CA TYR A 95 -0.36 18.97 7.57
C TYR A 95 0.40 19.97 8.45
N ALA A 96 1.63 20.37 8.05
CA ALA A 96 2.40 21.39 8.74
C ALA A 96 1.67 22.74 8.78
N LEU A 97 1.05 23.15 7.66
CA LEU A 97 0.23 24.36 7.61
C LEU A 97 -0.96 24.29 8.57
N CYS A 98 -1.68 23.16 8.58
CA CYS A 98 -2.79 22.96 9.51
C CYS A 98 -2.32 23.03 10.98
N CYS A 99 -1.17 22.43 11.31
CA CYS A 99 -0.59 22.53 12.65
C CYS A 99 -0.23 23.99 13.02
N ALA A 100 0.39 24.73 12.10
CA ALA A 100 0.74 26.13 12.30
C ALA A 100 -0.51 27.01 12.52
N LEU A 101 -1.57 26.80 11.74
CA LEU A 101 -2.85 27.48 11.92
C LEU A 101 -3.54 27.14 13.25
N SER A 102 -3.21 26.00 13.84
CA SER A 102 -3.65 25.57 15.18
C SER A 102 -2.73 26.06 16.30
N GLY A 103 -1.78 26.98 16.01
CA GLY A 103 -0.87 27.57 17.00
C GLY A 103 0.34 26.69 17.38
N ARG A 104 0.56 25.54 16.71
CA ARG A 104 1.73 24.68 16.94
C ARG A 104 2.90 25.17 16.09
N CYS A 105 3.97 25.66 16.72
CA CYS A 105 5.23 25.96 16.04
C CYS A 105 5.95 24.65 15.68
N ILE A 106 6.29 24.50 14.40
CA ILE A 106 6.95 23.31 13.86
C ILE A 106 8.24 23.73 13.18
N SER A 107 9.34 23.08 13.52
CA SER A 107 10.64 23.29 12.86
C SER A 107 10.81 22.30 11.69
N LEU A 108 11.58 22.72 10.69
CA LEU A 108 11.97 21.82 9.61
C LEU A 108 12.75 20.59 10.14
N LEU A 109 13.56 20.79 11.19
CA LEU A 109 14.29 19.72 11.83
C LEU A 109 13.34 18.69 12.46
N GLU A 110 12.25 19.09 13.10
CA GLU A 110 11.23 18.20 13.63
C GLU A 110 10.60 17.36 12.52
N ILE A 111 10.26 17.97 11.38
CA ILE A 111 9.71 17.26 10.22
C ILE A 111 10.71 16.22 9.69
N LEU A 112 11.98 16.60 9.52
CA LEU A 112 13.01 15.71 8.97
C LEU A 112 13.38 14.58 9.94
N SER A 113 13.58 14.91 11.22
CA SER A 113 13.97 13.92 12.23
C SER A 113 12.88 12.87 12.45
N SER A 114 11.61 13.24 12.46
CA SER A 114 10.48 12.31 12.62
C SER A 114 10.45 11.23 11.53
N GLN A 115 10.95 11.53 10.31
CA GLN A 115 11.05 10.53 9.24
C GLN A 115 12.09 9.44 9.55
N LEU A 116 13.12 9.79 10.34
CA LEU A 116 14.25 8.90 10.65
C LEU A 116 14.03 8.07 11.91
N PHE A 117 13.17 8.52 12.83
CA PHE A 117 12.94 7.87 14.11
C PHE A 117 11.72 6.98 14.18
N GLY A 118 11.16 6.58 13.03
CA GLY A 118 10.09 5.58 12.95
C GLY A 118 8.68 6.10 13.28
N ASP A 119 8.52 7.40 13.58
CA ASP A 119 7.22 8.06 13.80
C ASP A 119 7.07 9.26 12.84
N PRO A 120 6.59 9.04 11.62
CA PRO A 120 6.52 10.07 10.60
C PRO A 120 5.66 11.25 11.04
N PHE A 121 6.13 12.48 10.78
CA PHE A 121 5.42 13.72 11.08
C PHE A 121 4.01 13.76 10.47
N LEU A 122 3.84 13.32 9.21
CA LEU A 122 2.52 13.12 8.62
C LEU A 122 1.91 11.84 9.20
N PRO A 123 0.79 11.93 9.93
CA PRO A 123 0.21 10.78 10.62
C PRO A 123 -0.11 9.62 9.67
N PHE A 124 0.20 8.40 10.10
CA PHE A 124 -0.05 7.14 9.39
C PHE A 124 0.70 6.96 8.06
N SER A 125 1.67 7.81 7.73
CA SER A 125 2.31 7.84 6.41
C SER A 125 3.50 6.87 6.24
N TRP A 126 3.82 6.05 7.22
CA TRP A 126 4.94 5.10 7.23
C TRP A 126 4.98 4.19 6.00
N TYR A 127 3.81 3.76 5.47
CA TYR A 127 3.74 2.96 4.25
C TYR A 127 4.32 3.69 3.03
N ALA A 128 4.06 5.00 2.90
CA ALA A 128 4.60 5.79 1.79
C ALA A 128 6.13 5.87 1.86
N LEU A 129 6.69 6.06 3.07
CA LEU A 129 8.14 6.05 3.29
C LEU A 129 8.74 4.68 3.01
N SER A 130 8.13 3.60 3.52
CA SER A 130 8.55 2.24 3.20
C SER A 130 8.51 1.97 1.69
N ALA A 131 7.45 2.41 1.01
CA ALA A 131 7.33 2.25 -0.44
C ALA A 131 8.40 3.04 -1.21
N LEU A 132 8.76 4.26 -0.76
CA LEU A 132 9.83 5.06 -1.35
C LEU A 132 11.21 4.39 -1.24
N LEU A 133 11.42 3.56 -0.22
CA LEU A 133 12.64 2.76 -0.07
C LEU A 133 12.55 1.43 -0.85
N LEU A 134 11.47 0.67 -0.62
CA LEU A 134 11.37 -0.71 -1.10
C LEU A 134 11.19 -0.81 -2.62
N LEU A 135 10.44 0.12 -3.25
CA LEU A 135 10.18 0.04 -4.68
C LEU A 135 11.41 0.33 -5.54
N PRO A 136 12.21 1.40 -5.29
CA PRO A 136 13.47 1.60 -5.99
C PRO A 136 14.45 0.44 -5.79
N THR A 137 14.51 -0.11 -4.57
CA THR A 137 15.37 -1.26 -4.25
C THR A 137 14.95 -2.50 -5.04
N PHE A 138 13.65 -2.80 -5.10
CA PHE A 138 13.16 -3.92 -5.92
C PHE A 138 13.46 -3.71 -7.42
N GLY A 139 13.25 -2.48 -7.92
CA GLY A 139 13.63 -2.12 -9.30
C GLY A 139 15.13 -2.29 -9.57
N PHE A 140 15.98 -1.97 -8.59
CA PHE A 140 17.42 -2.18 -8.66
C PHE A 140 17.76 -3.68 -8.68
N CYS A 141 17.16 -4.50 -7.83
CA CYS A 141 17.31 -5.95 -7.86
C CYS A 141 16.94 -6.55 -9.22
N LEU A 142 15.82 -6.10 -9.82
CA LEU A 142 15.40 -6.53 -11.17
C LEU A 142 16.39 -6.09 -12.26
N ARG A 143 17.10 -4.96 -12.06
CA ARG A 143 18.06 -4.44 -13.01
C ARG A 143 19.38 -5.22 -13.02
N ILE A 144 19.90 -5.57 -11.85
CA ILE A 144 21.17 -6.31 -11.72
C ILE A 144 21.02 -7.81 -11.91
N ALA A 145 19.92 -8.39 -11.46
CA ALA A 145 19.71 -9.82 -11.62
C ALA A 145 19.21 -10.15 -13.03
N LYS A 146 19.97 -10.97 -13.76
CA LYS A 146 19.59 -11.39 -15.13
C LYS A 146 18.31 -12.24 -15.15
N LYS A 147 18.00 -12.94 -14.04
CA LYS A 147 16.82 -13.81 -13.89
C LYS A 147 15.91 -13.25 -12.83
N ARG A 148 14.58 -13.28 -13.07
CA ARG A 148 13.56 -12.84 -12.12
C ARG A 148 13.66 -13.57 -10.78
N ALA A 149 13.91 -14.89 -10.79
CA ALA A 149 14.06 -15.67 -9.55
C ALA A 149 15.22 -15.14 -8.68
N SER A 150 16.36 -14.82 -9.28
CA SER A 150 17.49 -14.25 -8.56
C SER A 150 17.16 -12.85 -8.01
N ALA A 151 16.43 -12.01 -8.77
CA ALA A 151 15.97 -10.71 -8.28
C ALA A 151 15.07 -10.83 -7.05
N LEU A 152 14.13 -11.80 -7.07
CA LEU A 152 13.24 -12.07 -5.95
C LEU A 152 14.00 -12.55 -4.72
N LEU A 153 15.02 -13.41 -4.91
CA LEU A 153 15.86 -13.89 -3.81
C LEU A 153 16.65 -12.75 -3.18
N VAL A 154 17.36 -11.95 -3.99
CA VAL A 154 18.15 -10.80 -3.50
C VAL A 154 17.26 -9.80 -2.78
N PHE A 155 16.08 -9.51 -3.34
CA PHE A 155 15.13 -8.62 -2.69
C PHE A 155 14.55 -9.22 -1.39
N GLY A 156 14.33 -10.53 -1.34
CA GLY A 156 13.93 -11.23 -0.11
C GLY A 156 14.96 -11.11 1.01
N LEU A 157 16.25 -11.25 0.68
CA LEU A 157 17.35 -11.03 1.63
C LEU A 157 17.41 -9.57 2.08
N PHE A 158 17.18 -8.62 1.17
CA PHE A 158 17.06 -7.20 1.53
C PHE A 158 15.90 -6.95 2.51
N LEU A 159 14.72 -7.55 2.27
CA LEU A 159 13.56 -7.41 3.17
C LEU A 159 13.84 -7.99 4.55
N LEU A 160 14.58 -9.09 4.64
CA LEU A 160 15.02 -9.65 5.91
C LEU A 160 15.95 -8.68 6.63
N GLY A 161 16.97 -8.16 5.94
CA GLY A 161 17.85 -7.14 6.49
C GLY A 161 17.11 -5.88 6.94
N TYR A 162 16.14 -5.42 6.15
CA TYR A 162 15.27 -4.29 6.49
C TYR A 162 14.46 -4.55 7.76
N ALA A 163 13.87 -5.75 7.90
CA ALA A 163 13.12 -6.10 9.09
C ALA A 163 14.01 -6.14 10.33
N LEU A 164 15.18 -6.76 10.23
CA LEU A 164 16.18 -6.80 11.32
C LEU A 164 16.64 -5.39 11.72
N PHE A 165 16.88 -4.53 10.74
CA PHE A 165 17.22 -3.12 10.96
C PHE A 165 16.11 -2.38 11.70
N CYS A 166 14.84 -2.51 11.27
CA CYS A 166 13.70 -1.91 11.95
C CYS A 166 13.57 -2.41 13.40
N ILE A 167 13.71 -3.71 13.62
CA ILE A 167 13.66 -4.32 14.94
C ILE A 167 14.81 -3.76 15.83
N ARG A 168 16.02 -3.68 15.28
CA ARG A 168 17.19 -3.18 16.03
C ARG A 168 17.05 -1.73 16.45
N LEU A 169 16.41 -0.90 15.62
CA LEU A 169 16.14 0.51 15.92
C LEU A 169 14.86 0.72 16.75
N GLY A 170 14.16 -0.34 17.15
CA GLY A 170 12.93 -0.23 17.94
C GLY A 170 11.73 0.30 17.15
N TYR A 171 11.75 0.22 15.81
CA TYR A 171 10.60 0.62 14.99
C TYR A 171 9.42 -0.30 15.22
N GLY A 172 8.22 0.27 15.18
CA GLY A 172 6.99 -0.49 15.37
C GLY A 172 6.81 -1.61 14.32
N PRO A 173 6.11 -2.71 14.67
CA PRO A 173 5.94 -3.86 13.77
C PRO A 173 5.28 -3.51 12.43
N TRP A 174 4.56 -2.40 12.35
CA TRP A 174 3.93 -1.91 11.12
C TRP A 174 4.94 -1.59 10.01
N TRP A 175 6.18 -1.24 10.34
CA TRP A 175 7.20 -0.94 9.34
C TRP A 175 7.61 -2.14 8.50
N TYR A 176 7.58 -3.36 9.03
CA TYR A 176 8.14 -4.52 8.36
C TYR A 176 7.21 -5.73 8.18
N LEU A 177 6.18 -5.93 9.03
CA LEU A 177 5.36 -7.14 8.97
C LEU A 177 4.56 -7.30 7.66
N SER A 178 4.14 -6.21 7.04
CA SER A 178 3.36 -6.23 5.80
C SER A 178 4.22 -6.21 4.53
N CYS A 179 5.50 -5.83 4.63
CA CYS A 179 6.41 -5.66 3.48
C CYS A 179 6.66 -6.95 2.67
N PRO A 180 6.74 -8.16 3.28
CA PRO A 180 6.91 -9.41 2.53
C PRO A 180 5.78 -9.69 1.52
N ALA A 181 4.60 -9.09 1.70
CA ALA A 181 3.51 -9.20 0.72
C ALA A 181 3.86 -8.60 -0.66
N LEU A 182 4.81 -7.65 -0.73
CA LEU A 182 5.34 -7.14 -2.00
C LEU A 182 6.07 -8.25 -2.76
N LEU A 183 6.91 -9.02 -2.07
CA LEU A 183 7.61 -10.17 -2.65
C LEU A 183 6.63 -11.24 -3.09
N LEU A 184 5.62 -11.53 -2.26
CA LEU A 184 4.55 -12.49 -2.59
C LEU A 184 3.80 -12.07 -3.85
N GLY A 185 3.35 -10.82 -3.96
CA GLY A 185 2.68 -10.31 -5.15
C GLY A 185 3.55 -10.39 -6.40
N ALA A 186 4.84 -10.04 -6.27
CA ALA A 186 5.80 -10.17 -7.34
C ALA A 186 6.02 -11.64 -7.75
N PHE A 187 6.05 -12.57 -6.83
CA PHE A 187 6.19 -14.01 -7.08
C PHE A 187 4.98 -14.59 -7.81
N CYS A 188 3.76 -14.20 -7.41
CA CYS A 188 2.51 -14.76 -7.93
C CYS A 188 2.22 -14.42 -9.39
N HIS A 189 2.79 -13.35 -9.94
CA HIS A 189 2.58 -12.99 -11.34
C HIS A 189 3.00 -14.12 -12.29
N GLY A 190 2.09 -14.58 -13.15
CA GLY A 190 2.33 -15.65 -14.13
C GLY A 190 2.44 -17.06 -13.52
N ARG A 191 2.05 -17.25 -12.25
CA ARG A 191 1.99 -18.54 -11.59
C ARG A 191 0.56 -19.12 -11.60
N PRO A 192 0.38 -20.44 -11.52
CA PRO A 192 -0.95 -21.03 -11.35
C PRO A 192 -1.62 -20.60 -10.04
N CYS A 193 -2.95 -20.50 -10.01
CA CYS A 193 -3.71 -20.23 -8.79
C CYS A 193 -3.43 -21.28 -7.68
N SER A 194 -3.17 -22.51 -8.05
CA SER A 194 -2.76 -23.56 -7.09
C SER A 194 -1.48 -23.22 -6.32
N THR A 195 -0.54 -22.49 -6.94
CA THR A 195 0.68 -22.02 -6.24
C THR A 195 0.33 -21.06 -5.11
N LEU A 196 -0.60 -20.12 -5.35
CA LEU A 196 -1.03 -19.16 -4.32
C LEU A 196 -1.84 -19.86 -3.22
N LEU A 197 -2.66 -20.87 -3.58
CA LEU A 197 -3.38 -21.69 -2.62
C LEU A 197 -2.41 -22.47 -1.71
N LEU A 198 -1.45 -23.18 -2.30
CA LEU A 198 -0.44 -23.93 -1.54
C LEU A 198 0.40 -23.00 -0.64
N PHE A 199 0.76 -21.81 -1.14
CA PHE A 199 1.44 -20.81 -0.34
C PHE A 199 0.56 -20.35 0.85
N SER A 200 -0.73 -20.08 0.60
CA SER A 200 -1.66 -19.66 1.67
C SER A 200 -1.78 -20.73 2.77
N LEU A 201 -1.95 -21.99 2.38
CA LEU A 201 -2.01 -23.12 3.31
C LEU A 201 -0.70 -23.31 4.07
N GLY A 202 0.45 -23.27 3.38
CA GLY A 202 1.78 -23.39 4.01
C GLY A 202 2.05 -22.23 5.00
N ALA A 203 1.72 -20.99 4.62
CA ALA A 203 1.85 -19.85 5.51
C ALA A 203 0.91 -19.96 6.72
N TRP A 204 -0.29 -20.51 6.54
CA TRP A 204 -1.22 -20.75 7.64
C TRP A 204 -0.67 -21.81 8.61
N LEU A 205 -0.11 -22.91 8.11
CA LEU A 205 0.54 -23.94 8.93
C LEU A 205 1.73 -23.36 9.71
N LEU A 206 2.57 -22.53 9.07
CA LEU A 206 3.65 -21.82 9.75
C LEU A 206 3.13 -20.84 10.79
N CYS A 207 2.01 -20.17 10.52
CA CYS A 207 1.35 -19.30 11.50
C CYS A 207 0.97 -20.10 12.76
N LEU A 208 0.39 -21.29 12.62
CA LEU A 208 0.07 -22.15 13.76
C LEU A 208 1.33 -22.62 14.49
N PHE A 209 2.39 -22.98 13.76
CA PHE A 209 3.64 -23.44 14.33
C PHE A 209 4.35 -22.35 15.17
N PHE A 210 4.27 -21.07 14.78
CA PHE A 210 4.85 -19.98 15.53
C PHE A 210 3.96 -19.42 16.65
N ARG A 211 2.79 -20.02 16.87
CA ARG A 211 1.88 -19.71 17.99
C ARG A 211 2.22 -20.59 19.20
N GLU A 212 1.82 -20.15 20.40
CA GLU A 212 1.77 -21.08 21.56
C GLU A 212 0.85 -22.28 21.26
N PRO A 213 1.17 -23.49 21.73
CA PRO A 213 2.27 -23.84 22.67
C PRO A 213 3.62 -24.20 21.98
N PHE A 214 3.77 -24.02 20.68
CA PHE A 214 4.97 -24.48 19.95
C PHE A 214 6.20 -23.59 20.18
N LEU A 215 6.40 -22.54 19.34
CA LEU A 215 7.61 -21.73 19.42
C LEU A 215 7.42 -20.35 20.06
N ASN A 216 6.17 -19.89 20.24
CA ASN A 216 5.83 -18.57 20.78
C ASN A 216 6.65 -17.40 20.20
N LEU A 217 6.66 -17.29 18.87
CA LEU A 217 7.31 -16.20 18.15
C LEU A 217 6.26 -15.25 17.55
N PRO A 218 5.73 -14.28 18.33
CA PRO A 218 4.54 -13.52 17.96
C PRO A 218 4.70 -12.70 16.68
N SER A 219 5.90 -12.18 16.40
CA SER A 219 6.16 -11.45 15.15
C SER A 219 6.08 -12.34 13.92
N LEU A 220 6.65 -13.55 13.98
CA LEU A 220 6.58 -14.53 12.89
C LEU A 220 5.16 -15.08 12.73
N HIS A 221 4.50 -15.41 13.84
CA HIS A 221 3.08 -15.79 13.84
C HIS A 221 2.25 -14.74 13.10
N LYS A 222 2.35 -13.47 13.46
CA LYS A 222 1.61 -12.38 12.83
C LYS A 222 1.98 -12.19 11.37
N MET A 223 3.26 -12.27 11.01
CA MET A 223 3.72 -12.15 9.63
C MET A 223 3.12 -13.25 8.74
N PHE A 224 3.18 -14.52 9.16
CA PHE A 224 2.62 -15.62 8.37
C PHE A 224 1.10 -15.58 8.32
N SER A 225 0.41 -15.13 9.37
CA SER A 225 -1.02 -14.85 9.34
C SER A 225 -1.38 -13.81 8.28
N ILE A 226 -0.63 -12.69 8.23
CA ILE A 226 -0.82 -11.64 7.23
C ILE A 226 -0.61 -12.18 5.82
N LEU A 227 0.46 -12.94 5.58
CA LEU A 227 0.78 -13.49 4.26
C LEU A 227 -0.25 -14.52 3.80
N SER A 228 -0.68 -15.42 4.69
CA SER A 228 -1.72 -16.42 4.41
C SER A 228 -3.05 -15.73 4.04
N ALA A 229 -3.52 -14.80 4.87
CA ALA A 229 -4.76 -14.08 4.62
C ALA A 229 -4.68 -13.24 3.33
N THR A 230 -3.53 -12.60 3.06
CA THR A 230 -3.31 -11.84 1.82
C THR A 230 -3.39 -12.75 0.60
N ALA A 231 -2.76 -13.92 0.64
CA ALA A 231 -2.80 -14.89 -0.45
C ALA A 231 -4.23 -15.41 -0.70
N ALA A 232 -4.96 -15.77 0.36
CA ALA A 232 -6.35 -16.22 0.26
C ALA A 232 -7.27 -15.12 -0.30
N PHE A 233 -7.12 -13.89 0.18
CA PHE A 233 -7.88 -12.72 -0.29
C PHE A 233 -7.70 -12.47 -1.79
N PHE A 234 -6.47 -12.49 -2.28
CA PHE A 234 -6.21 -12.28 -3.70
C PHE A 234 -6.59 -13.48 -4.56
N LEU A 235 -6.49 -14.70 -4.03
CA LEU A 235 -7.01 -15.89 -4.70
C LEU A 235 -8.53 -15.79 -4.89
N PHE A 236 -9.26 -15.35 -3.86
CA PHE A 236 -10.70 -15.12 -3.95
C PHE A 236 -11.05 -14.14 -5.08
N PHE A 237 -10.38 -12.98 -5.16
CA PHE A 237 -10.64 -11.99 -6.22
C PHE A 237 -10.10 -12.36 -7.60
N ALA A 238 -9.20 -13.33 -7.71
CA ALA A 238 -8.81 -13.91 -9.00
C ALA A 238 -9.92 -14.80 -9.55
N VAL A 239 -10.68 -15.47 -8.68
CA VAL A 239 -11.84 -16.32 -9.05
C VAL A 239 -13.09 -15.46 -9.23
N PHE A 240 -13.30 -14.48 -8.36
CA PHE A 240 -14.48 -13.60 -8.33
C PHE A 240 -14.07 -12.14 -8.60
N PRO A 241 -13.90 -11.73 -9.88
CA PRO A 241 -13.45 -10.38 -10.21
C PRO A 241 -14.42 -9.32 -9.70
N LEU A 242 -13.87 -8.31 -9.01
CA LEU A 242 -14.65 -7.22 -8.44
C LEU A 242 -14.83 -6.09 -9.44
N ARG A 243 -16.08 -5.63 -9.61
CA ARG A 243 -16.44 -4.47 -10.43
C ARG A 243 -17.37 -3.55 -9.64
N SER A 244 -16.94 -2.33 -9.38
CA SER A 244 -17.72 -1.34 -8.62
C SER A 244 -17.22 0.07 -8.94
N LYS A 245 -18.09 0.93 -9.49
CA LYS A 245 -17.72 2.31 -9.83
C LYS A 245 -17.21 3.11 -8.63
N PRO A 246 -17.86 3.10 -7.43
CA PRO A 246 -17.35 3.81 -6.27
C PRO A 246 -16.01 3.30 -5.78
N LEU A 247 -15.83 1.96 -5.72
CA LEU A 247 -14.55 1.38 -5.30
C LEU A 247 -13.44 1.65 -6.31
N HIS A 248 -13.75 1.62 -7.61
CA HIS A 248 -12.80 1.98 -8.65
C HIS A 248 -12.36 3.45 -8.52
N TRP A 249 -13.31 4.38 -8.33
CA TRP A 249 -13.03 5.79 -8.11
C TRP A 249 -12.08 6.01 -6.92
N LEU A 250 -12.34 5.32 -5.81
CA LEU A 250 -11.51 5.39 -4.61
C LEU A 250 -10.13 4.76 -4.84
N GLY A 251 -10.07 3.62 -5.52
CA GLY A 251 -8.82 2.90 -5.80
C GLY A 251 -7.86 3.68 -6.70
N GLU A 252 -8.36 4.45 -7.68
CA GLU A 252 -7.53 5.35 -8.49
C GLU A 252 -6.89 6.46 -7.65
N ARG A 253 -7.55 6.85 -6.56
CA ARG A 253 -7.15 7.95 -5.66
C ARG A 253 -6.51 7.45 -4.36
N SER A 254 -6.23 6.15 -4.28
CA SER A 254 -5.82 5.46 -3.06
C SER A 254 -4.60 6.10 -2.37
N LEU A 255 -3.62 6.63 -3.12
CA LEU A 255 -2.47 7.29 -2.53
C LEU A 255 -2.86 8.59 -1.80
N TYR A 256 -3.69 9.42 -2.42
CA TYR A 256 -4.16 10.67 -1.79
C TYR A 256 -5.03 10.37 -0.58
N PHE A 257 -5.94 9.40 -0.71
CA PHE A 257 -6.78 8.95 0.40
C PHE A 257 -5.94 8.50 1.59
N TYR A 258 -4.92 7.66 1.33
CA TYR A 258 -4.01 7.17 2.35
C TYR A 258 -3.22 8.31 3.03
N LEU A 259 -2.67 9.24 2.26
CA LEU A 259 -1.82 10.32 2.79
C LEU A 259 -2.63 11.36 3.58
N LEU A 260 -3.89 11.61 3.22
CA LEU A 260 -4.68 12.70 3.78
C LEU A 260 -5.58 12.28 4.94
N GLN A 261 -5.78 10.97 5.18
CA GLN A 261 -6.71 10.50 6.21
C GLN A 261 -6.33 10.91 7.64
N GLY A 262 -5.05 11.02 7.95
CA GLY A 262 -4.57 11.42 9.27
C GLY A 262 -4.86 12.88 9.62
N ILE A 263 -5.01 13.75 8.61
CA ILE A 263 -5.23 15.19 8.82
C ILE A 263 -6.54 15.44 9.59
N PRO A 264 -7.74 15.10 9.08
CA PRO A 264 -8.98 15.35 9.80
C PRO A 264 -9.05 14.56 11.12
N MET A 265 -8.48 13.36 11.18
CA MET A 265 -8.49 12.55 12.40
C MET A 265 -7.75 13.24 13.56
N ASN A 266 -6.68 13.96 13.30
CA ASN A 266 -5.95 14.66 14.34
C ASN A 266 -6.60 16.00 14.72
N PHE A 267 -7.11 16.76 13.73
CA PHE A 267 -7.65 18.09 13.99
C PHE A 267 -9.06 18.08 14.58
N LEU A 268 -9.92 17.13 14.19
CA LEU A 268 -11.29 17.05 14.73
C LEU A 268 -11.33 16.55 16.18
N ARG A 269 -10.30 15.85 16.67
CA ARG A 269 -10.24 15.36 18.06
C ARG A 269 -9.53 16.31 19.03
N GLY A 270 -8.64 17.14 18.52
CA GLY A 270 -7.85 18.11 19.30
C GLY A 270 -8.43 19.52 19.37
N GLY A 271 -9.54 19.77 18.67
CA GLY A 271 -10.11 21.10 18.53
C GLY A 271 -11.24 21.41 19.51
N ALA A 272 -11.81 22.63 19.39
CA ALA A 272 -12.92 23.13 20.18
C ALA A 272 -14.24 22.33 20.05
N PHE A 273 -14.28 21.32 19.19
CA PHE A 273 -15.48 20.52 18.93
C PHE A 273 -15.43 19.22 19.76
N GLN A 274 -16.24 19.15 20.78
CA GLN A 274 -16.50 17.91 21.53
C GLN A 274 -17.48 17.02 20.74
N LEU A 275 -17.02 16.42 19.66
CA LEU A 275 -17.82 15.51 18.85
C LEU A 275 -17.95 14.15 19.53
N GLY A 276 -19.16 13.63 19.61
CA GLY A 276 -19.37 12.22 19.95
C GLY A 276 -18.72 11.31 18.89
N ASP A 277 -18.34 10.09 19.29
CA ASP A 277 -17.56 9.15 18.47
C ASP A 277 -18.16 8.90 17.07
N LEU A 278 -19.48 8.79 16.95
CA LEU A 278 -20.16 8.58 15.68
C LEU A 278 -20.03 9.80 14.76
N ALA A 279 -20.29 11.00 15.30
CA ALA A 279 -20.16 12.25 14.56
C ALA A 279 -18.70 12.45 14.12
N TYR A 280 -17.73 12.21 15.00
CA TYR A 280 -16.31 12.26 14.68
C TYR A 280 -15.97 11.31 13.53
N ALA A 281 -16.40 10.05 13.58
CA ALA A 281 -16.12 9.07 12.53
C ALA A 281 -16.70 9.48 11.17
N LEU A 282 -17.95 9.99 11.15
CA LEU A 282 -18.62 10.45 9.94
C LEU A 282 -17.94 11.69 9.36
N PHE A 283 -17.62 12.69 10.18
CA PHE A 283 -16.91 13.90 9.73
C PHE A 283 -15.51 13.59 9.21
N CYS A 284 -14.77 12.70 9.88
CA CYS A 284 -13.47 12.23 9.39
C CYS A 284 -13.61 11.57 8.01
N ALA A 285 -14.55 10.65 7.84
CA ALA A 285 -14.76 9.94 6.58
C ALA A 285 -15.11 10.91 5.43
N LEU A 286 -16.04 11.83 5.66
CA LEU A 286 -16.44 12.85 4.67
C LEU A 286 -15.27 13.79 4.34
N ALA A 287 -14.54 14.27 5.34
CA ALA A 287 -13.40 15.16 5.15
C ALA A 287 -12.27 14.47 4.35
N VAL A 288 -11.96 13.20 4.64
CA VAL A 288 -10.96 12.42 3.89
C VAL A 288 -11.38 12.28 2.43
N LEU A 289 -12.66 11.96 2.14
CA LEU A 289 -13.18 11.85 0.77
C LEU A 289 -13.09 13.19 0.02
N ALA A 290 -13.48 14.28 0.67
CA ALA A 290 -13.42 15.63 0.09
C ALA A 290 -11.97 16.06 -0.21
N LEU A 291 -11.05 15.91 0.77
CA LEU A 291 -9.64 16.22 0.60
C LEU A 291 -9.01 15.36 -0.51
N THR A 292 -9.37 14.07 -0.59
CA THR A 292 -8.90 13.17 -1.65
C THR A 292 -9.35 13.64 -3.03
N ALA A 293 -10.62 14.03 -3.17
CA ALA A 293 -11.16 14.53 -4.44
C ALA A 293 -10.47 15.84 -4.86
N LEU A 294 -10.28 16.77 -3.93
CA LEU A 294 -9.61 18.06 -4.17
C LEU A 294 -8.14 17.85 -4.56
N ALA A 295 -7.39 17.08 -3.78
CA ALA A 295 -5.97 16.82 -4.05
C ALA A 295 -5.77 16.11 -5.41
N TYR A 296 -6.62 15.15 -5.74
CA TYR A 296 -6.56 14.48 -7.03
C TYR A 296 -6.84 15.43 -8.20
N ARG A 297 -7.85 16.32 -8.07
CA ARG A 297 -8.14 17.36 -9.07
C ARG A 297 -6.97 18.31 -9.23
N ALA A 298 -6.44 18.85 -8.13
CA ALA A 298 -5.27 19.73 -8.16
C ALA A 298 -4.07 19.06 -8.86
N ALA A 299 -3.77 17.80 -8.51
CA ALA A 299 -2.69 17.06 -9.16
C ALA A 299 -2.95 16.80 -10.65
N SER A 300 -4.21 16.62 -11.09
CA SER A 300 -4.55 16.45 -12.50
C SER A 300 -4.35 17.72 -13.30
N LEU A 301 -4.68 18.88 -12.74
CA LEU A 301 -4.43 20.18 -13.36
C LEU A 301 -2.94 20.46 -13.54
N CYS A 302 -2.10 20.10 -12.55
CA CYS A 302 -0.66 20.27 -12.64
C CYS A 302 0.01 19.30 -13.65
N ARG A 303 -0.62 18.18 -14.00
CA ARG A 303 -0.08 17.22 -15.00
C ARG A 303 -0.31 17.65 -16.45
N HIS A 304 -1.35 18.42 -16.71
CA HIS A 304 -1.71 18.84 -18.08
C HIS A 304 -0.63 19.69 -18.78
N PRO A 305 0.04 20.66 -18.13
CA PRO A 305 1.09 21.44 -18.79
C PRO A 305 2.37 20.62 -19.06
N TYR A 306 2.65 19.58 -18.28
CA TYR A 306 3.86 18.75 -18.44
C TYR A 306 3.77 17.76 -19.62
N ALA A 307 2.58 17.27 -19.95
CA ALA A 307 2.37 16.35 -21.08
C ALA A 307 2.53 17.05 -22.43
N SER A 308 2.14 18.32 -22.53
CA SER A 308 2.31 19.13 -23.74
C SER A 308 3.78 19.51 -24.01
N PHE A 309 4.60 19.60 -22.97
CA PHE A 309 6.02 19.97 -23.10
C PHE A 309 6.93 18.77 -23.43
N THR A 310 6.51 17.54 -23.13
CA THR A 310 7.33 16.33 -23.34
C THR A 310 7.01 15.55 -24.61
N GLY A 311 6.06 15.98 -25.42
CA GLY A 311 5.67 15.32 -26.67
C GLY A 311 5.24 13.85 -26.50
N ARG A 312 5.00 13.39 -25.28
CA ARG A 312 4.60 12.03 -24.98
C ARG A 312 3.08 11.89 -25.09
N ASN A 313 2.65 11.46 -26.27
CA ASN A 313 1.33 10.83 -26.40
C ASN A 313 1.33 9.52 -25.59
N ASP A 314 0.94 9.60 -24.32
CA ASP A 314 0.65 8.43 -23.48
C ASP A 314 -0.70 7.77 -23.85
N LYS A 315 -1.03 7.72 -25.14
CA LYS A 315 -2.01 6.76 -25.65
C LYS A 315 -1.33 5.40 -25.58
N LEU A 316 -1.51 4.71 -24.46
CA LEU A 316 -1.24 3.28 -24.35
C LEU A 316 -2.00 2.60 -25.52
N PRO A 317 -1.36 1.79 -26.35
CA PRO A 317 -2.08 0.96 -27.30
C PRO A 317 -3.06 0.10 -26.49
N GLU A 318 -4.33 0.13 -26.88
CA GLU A 318 -5.31 -0.82 -26.34
C GLU A 318 -4.82 -2.23 -26.67
N PRO A 319 -4.82 -3.15 -25.72
CA PRO A 319 -4.48 -4.54 -26.01
C PRO A 319 -5.44 -5.06 -27.08
N PRO A 320 -4.97 -5.82 -28.07
CA PRO A 320 -5.83 -6.40 -29.09
C PRO A 320 -6.89 -7.23 -28.39
N LEU A 321 -8.15 -6.93 -28.72
CA LEU A 321 -9.31 -7.74 -28.36
C LEU A 321 -9.06 -9.16 -28.89
N GLN A 322 -8.60 -10.06 -28.00
CA GLN A 322 -8.62 -11.48 -28.33
C GLN A 322 -10.09 -11.88 -28.48
N SER A 323 -10.50 -12.03 -29.75
CA SER A 323 -11.76 -12.65 -30.12
C SER A 323 -11.84 -14.02 -29.49
N LEU A 324 -12.68 -14.17 -28.48
CA LEU A 324 -13.15 -15.44 -28.00
C LEU A 324 -13.95 -16.11 -29.15
N LYS A 325 -13.32 -17.08 -29.79
CA LYS A 325 -13.99 -18.17 -30.52
C LYS A 325 -13.88 -19.43 -29.68
#